data_9e0a84779658e9581eff2819d5c5f178
#
_entry.id   9e0a84779658e9581eff2819d5c5f178
#
_cell.length_a   1.000
_cell.length_b   1.000
_cell.length_c   1.000
_cell.angle_alpha   90.00
_cell.angle_beta   90.00
_cell.angle_gamma   90.00
#
_symmetry.space_group_name_H-M   'P 1'
#
loop_
_entity.id
_entity.type
_entity.pdbx_description
1 polymer ?
#
loop_
_entity_poly.entity_id
_entity_poly.type
_entity_poly.pdbx_seq_one_letter_code
_entity_poly.pdbx_strand_id
1 'polypeptide(L)'
;MAGGVGWRQMKTTLIALLALGLVTPGLPAAQPALTFFGWSDQHTKTSGDTSSLVPFVSAMNTMPGNNWPKQIGGKVAKPSFVIGTGDITEWPTNAAMKGYDTLLKERLKFPAYDVLGNHDDGGRAFSPTMINWLKNKHGGLSYTFEKGGVTFIGLWSKFDPKGKPAQPLTKEALAYLKEQLVKLPKDKPVVIFTHLCHDAMTNKDELINTIGKSNVILVLGGHYHYSSVNKYRGINFAQLPSPKSNFTEFTVIRITHDRLIAIPYDFTKKAWVSGERKVLDSKIKGPLASR
;
A
#
# COMPACT_ATOMS: atom_id res chain seq x y z
N MET A 1 53.32 -75.91 -49.31
CA MET A 1 51.84 -75.75 -49.13
C MET A 1 51.60 -74.97 -47.87
N ALA A 2 51.36 -73.64 -47.95
CA ALA A 2 51.16 -72.84 -46.82
C ALA A 2 49.92 -71.92 -47.07
N GLY A 3 48.89 -72.16 -46.28
CA GLY A 3 47.63 -71.45 -46.41
C GLY A 3 47.68 -70.21 -45.57
N GLY A 4 47.53 -69.04 -46.19
CA GLY A 4 47.41 -67.75 -45.51
C GLY A 4 46.00 -67.49 -45.01
N VAL A 5 45.89 -67.11 -43.74
CA VAL A 5 44.66 -66.73 -43.09
C VAL A 5 44.55 -65.19 -43.17
N GLY A 6 43.55 -64.69 -43.91
CA GLY A 6 43.31 -63.26 -43.99
C GLY A 6 42.51 -62.72 -42.79
N TRP A 7 43.06 -61.68 -42.14
CA TRP A 7 42.36 -60.95 -41.10
C TRP A 7 41.50 -59.86 -41.72
N ARG A 8 40.16 -59.94 -41.53
CA ARG A 8 39.24 -58.87 -41.81
C ARG A 8 39.23 -57.85 -40.65
N GLN A 9 39.62 -56.65 -40.96
CA GLN A 9 39.47 -55.54 -40.03
C GLN A 9 37.97 -55.12 -39.99
N MET A 10 37.35 -55.23 -38.84
CA MET A 10 36.06 -54.63 -38.55
C MET A 10 36.26 -53.16 -38.21
N LYS A 11 35.70 -52.26 -39.03
CA LYS A 11 35.64 -50.83 -38.73
C LYS A 11 34.48 -50.59 -37.76
N THR A 12 34.79 -50.27 -36.53
CA THR A 12 33.78 -49.82 -35.51
C THR A 12 33.46 -48.37 -35.75
N THR A 13 32.26 -48.08 -36.22
CA THR A 13 31.77 -46.72 -36.38
C THR A 13 31.23 -46.23 -35.03
N LEU A 14 31.94 -45.32 -34.42
CA LEU A 14 31.52 -44.66 -33.17
C LEU A 14 30.44 -43.60 -33.51
N ILE A 15 29.18 -43.87 -33.14
CA ILE A 15 28.09 -42.90 -33.25
C ILE A 15 28.13 -42.06 -31.97
N ALA A 16 28.59 -40.81 -32.08
CA ALA A 16 28.51 -39.82 -31.01
C ALA A 16 27.08 -39.29 -30.92
N LEU A 17 26.35 -39.70 -29.91
CA LEU A 17 25.04 -39.05 -29.58
C LEU A 17 25.33 -37.71 -28.95
N LEU A 18 25.09 -36.61 -29.69
CA LEU A 18 25.00 -35.27 -29.13
C LEU A 18 23.68 -35.18 -28.33
N ALA A 19 23.75 -35.23 -27.02
CA ALA A 19 22.65 -34.87 -26.16
C ALA A 19 22.45 -33.34 -26.20
N LEU A 20 21.53 -32.84 -27.02
CA LEU A 20 21.04 -31.45 -26.90
C LEU A 20 20.29 -31.32 -25.57
N GLY A 21 20.93 -30.77 -24.57
CA GLY A 21 20.28 -30.35 -23.34
C GLY A 21 19.30 -29.22 -23.67
N LEU A 22 18.00 -29.52 -23.66
CA LEU A 22 16.94 -28.53 -23.65
C LEU A 22 17.07 -27.70 -22.35
N VAL A 23 17.71 -26.53 -22.44
CA VAL A 23 17.65 -25.51 -21.38
C VAL A 23 16.20 -24.98 -21.41
N THR A 24 15.36 -25.53 -20.55
CA THR A 24 14.04 -24.92 -20.29
C THR A 24 14.33 -23.57 -19.64
N PRO A 25 13.84 -22.43 -20.21
CA PRO A 25 13.95 -21.16 -19.54
C PRO A 25 13.23 -21.29 -18.19
N GLY A 26 13.99 -21.16 -17.09
CA GLY A 26 13.43 -21.15 -15.75
C GLY A 26 12.30 -20.11 -15.70
N LEU A 27 11.16 -20.48 -15.15
CA LEU A 27 10.09 -19.53 -14.87
C LEU A 27 10.70 -18.36 -14.06
N PRO A 28 10.45 -17.11 -14.47
CA PRO A 28 10.96 -15.96 -13.74
C PRO A 28 10.54 -16.07 -12.27
N ALA A 29 11.50 -15.93 -11.37
CA ALA A 29 11.24 -15.99 -9.93
C ALA A 29 10.13 -14.98 -9.59
N ALA A 30 9.08 -15.46 -8.93
CA ALA A 30 7.98 -14.60 -8.51
C ALA A 30 8.56 -13.43 -7.68
N GLN A 31 8.16 -12.19 -8.02
CA GLN A 31 8.55 -11.03 -7.22
C GLN A 31 8.16 -11.26 -5.76
N PRO A 32 9.05 -10.94 -4.81
CA PRO A 32 8.71 -11.06 -3.39
C PRO A 32 7.45 -10.23 -3.10
N ALA A 33 6.56 -10.80 -2.30
CA ALA A 33 5.33 -10.11 -1.89
C ALA A 33 5.66 -8.75 -1.24
N LEU A 34 5.05 -7.68 -1.74
CA LEU A 34 5.15 -6.37 -1.12
C LEU A 34 4.26 -6.36 0.13
N THR A 35 4.85 -6.07 1.28
CA THR A 35 4.12 -5.86 2.54
C THR A 35 4.30 -4.42 2.99
N PHE A 36 3.23 -3.78 3.43
CA PHE A 36 3.26 -2.46 4.05
C PHE A 36 2.12 -2.34 5.07
N PHE A 37 2.17 -1.31 5.93
CA PHE A 37 1.13 -1.03 6.89
C PHE A 37 0.33 0.21 6.51
N GLY A 38 -0.89 0.28 7.02
CA GLY A 38 -1.77 1.43 6.89
C GLY A 38 -2.39 1.81 8.22
N TRP A 39 -2.43 3.09 8.51
CA TRP A 39 -3.18 3.72 9.58
C TRP A 39 -3.75 5.06 9.12
N SER A 40 -4.67 5.62 9.87
CA SER A 40 -5.30 6.90 9.54
C SER A 40 -5.70 7.67 10.78
N ASP A 41 -5.99 8.94 10.61
CA ASP A 41 -6.63 9.74 11.65
C ASP A 41 -5.87 9.65 12.99
N GLN A 42 -4.56 9.89 12.95
CA GLN A 42 -3.67 9.78 14.10
C GLN A 42 -4.00 10.83 15.17
N HIS A 43 -4.50 11.99 14.75
CA HIS A 43 -4.92 13.08 15.62
C HIS A 43 -3.90 13.40 16.72
N THR A 44 -2.64 13.60 16.32
CA THR A 44 -1.61 14.07 17.24
C THR A 44 -2.11 15.31 17.96
N LYS A 45 -2.07 15.30 19.29
CA LYS A 45 -2.60 16.42 20.10
C LYS A 45 -1.92 17.73 19.75
N THR A 46 -2.65 18.83 19.91
CA THR A 46 -2.13 20.19 19.65
C THR A 46 -0.91 20.56 20.48
N SER A 47 -0.74 19.91 21.63
CA SER A 47 0.44 20.02 22.49
C SER A 47 1.68 19.30 21.95
N GLY A 48 1.53 18.45 20.91
CA GLY A 48 2.57 17.58 20.41
C GLY A 48 2.69 16.25 21.16
N ASP A 49 1.79 15.97 22.11
CA ASP A 49 1.77 14.67 22.79
C ASP A 49 1.33 13.56 21.84
N THR A 50 2.22 12.57 21.67
CA THR A 50 2.04 11.38 20.85
C THR A 50 1.95 10.09 21.68
N SER A 51 1.75 10.19 22.98
CA SER A 51 1.73 9.03 23.89
C SER A 51 0.70 7.97 23.46
N SER A 52 -0.45 8.37 22.92
CA SER A 52 -1.48 7.49 22.39
C SER A 52 -1.05 6.75 21.10
N LEU A 53 -0.09 7.27 20.35
CA LEU A 53 0.40 6.68 19.10
C LEU A 53 1.58 5.72 19.32
N VAL A 54 2.30 5.86 20.43
CA VAL A 54 3.47 5.00 20.73
C VAL A 54 3.14 3.51 20.73
N PRO A 55 2.01 3.03 21.28
CA PRO A 55 1.64 1.61 21.22
C PRO A 55 1.45 1.09 19.78
N PHE A 56 0.89 1.91 18.87
CA PHE A 56 0.72 1.57 17.45
C PHE A 56 2.06 1.37 16.75
N VAL A 57 2.96 2.34 16.92
CA VAL A 57 4.31 2.28 16.34
C VAL A 57 5.08 1.06 16.89
N SER A 58 4.98 0.79 18.19
CA SER A 58 5.61 -0.37 18.82
C SER A 58 5.06 -1.69 18.26
N ALA A 59 3.74 -1.77 18.08
CA ALA A 59 3.09 -2.93 17.49
C ALA A 59 3.48 -3.14 16.03
N MET A 60 3.50 -2.09 15.22
CA MET A 60 4.01 -2.14 13.84
C MET A 60 5.45 -2.65 13.77
N ASN A 61 6.32 -2.16 14.68
CA ASN A 61 7.72 -2.56 14.72
C ASN A 61 7.96 -4.03 15.08
N THR A 62 7.03 -4.65 15.80
CA THR A 62 7.09 -6.04 16.25
C THR A 62 6.24 -7.00 15.41
N MET A 63 5.46 -6.47 14.45
CA MET A 63 4.57 -7.26 13.59
C MET A 63 5.28 -8.21 12.63
N PRO A 64 6.47 -7.90 12.05
CA PRO A 64 7.19 -8.84 11.19
C PRO A 64 7.46 -10.17 11.86
N GLY A 65 7.23 -11.27 11.12
CA GLY A 65 7.41 -12.62 11.64
C GLY A 65 6.18 -13.23 12.32
N ASN A 66 5.16 -12.44 12.64
CA ASN A 66 3.87 -12.97 13.13
C ASN A 66 3.17 -13.79 12.03
N ASN A 67 2.40 -14.79 12.44
CA ASN A 67 1.64 -15.58 11.48
C ASN A 67 0.45 -14.78 10.93
N TRP A 68 0.22 -14.87 9.63
CA TRP A 68 -1.05 -14.46 9.03
C TRP A 68 -2.19 -15.37 9.54
N PRO A 69 -3.47 -14.96 9.38
CA PRO A 69 -4.58 -15.87 9.58
C PRO A 69 -4.38 -17.17 8.82
N LYS A 70 -4.87 -18.30 9.37
CA LYS A 70 -4.66 -19.65 8.82
C LYS A 70 -5.03 -19.75 7.33
N GLN A 71 -6.12 -19.11 6.91
CA GLN A 71 -6.60 -19.11 5.50
C GLN A 71 -5.69 -18.32 4.56
N ILE A 72 -4.87 -17.42 5.08
CA ILE A 72 -3.88 -16.65 4.32
C ILE A 72 -2.55 -17.40 4.28
N GLY A 73 -2.15 -17.92 5.42
CA GLY A 73 -0.94 -18.70 5.61
C GLY A 73 0.36 -17.88 5.56
N GLY A 74 1.42 -18.48 6.08
CA GLY A 74 2.74 -17.88 6.13
C GLY A 74 2.90 -16.81 7.20
N LYS A 75 4.02 -16.08 7.12
CA LYS A 75 4.39 -15.04 8.08
C LYS A 75 4.29 -13.65 7.44
N VAL A 76 4.03 -12.64 8.26
CA VAL A 76 4.10 -11.23 7.86
C VAL A 76 5.54 -10.89 7.54
N ALA A 77 5.82 -10.52 6.31
CA ALA A 77 7.13 -10.08 5.89
C ALA A 77 7.45 -8.70 6.50
N LYS A 78 8.74 -8.34 6.54
CA LYS A 78 9.16 -6.99 6.93
C LYS A 78 8.47 -5.96 6.01
N PRO A 79 7.72 -5.00 6.54
CA PRO A 79 7.05 -4.00 5.73
C PRO A 79 8.07 -3.07 5.08
N SER A 80 7.78 -2.67 3.86
CA SER A 80 8.61 -1.72 3.13
C SER A 80 8.41 -0.28 3.61
N PHE A 81 7.21 0.04 4.12
CA PHE A 81 6.80 1.37 4.59
C PHE A 81 5.46 1.30 5.33
N VAL A 82 5.03 2.48 5.81
CA VAL A 82 3.69 2.72 6.37
C VAL A 82 3.00 3.81 5.55
N ILE A 83 1.70 3.68 5.28
CA ILE A 83 0.85 4.71 4.69
C ILE A 83 -0.01 5.34 5.78
N GLY A 84 0.01 6.68 5.85
CA GLY A 84 -0.91 7.49 6.64
C GLY A 84 -1.92 8.20 5.73
N THR A 85 -3.23 7.99 5.98
CA THR A 85 -4.28 8.53 5.11
C THR A 85 -4.94 9.80 5.65
N GLY A 86 -4.19 10.66 6.37
CA GLY A 86 -4.62 12.00 6.77
C GLY A 86 -5.16 12.09 8.19
N ASP A 87 -5.54 13.31 8.57
CA ASP A 87 -5.86 13.70 9.93
C ASP A 87 -4.74 13.30 10.91
N ILE A 88 -3.50 13.67 10.49
CA ILE A 88 -2.27 13.41 11.22
C ILE A 88 -2.28 14.16 12.56
N THR A 89 -2.82 15.37 12.52
CA THR A 89 -2.92 16.25 13.70
C THR A 89 -4.36 16.48 14.08
N GLU A 90 -4.63 16.65 15.40
CA GLU A 90 -5.95 17.13 15.85
C GLU A 90 -6.22 18.54 15.32
N TRP A 91 -5.21 19.41 15.38
CA TRP A 91 -5.12 20.71 14.73
C TRP A 91 -3.66 21.04 14.44
N PRO A 92 -3.33 21.72 13.35
CA PRO A 92 -1.98 21.84 12.80
C PRO A 92 -1.12 22.89 13.53
N THR A 93 -0.76 22.61 14.77
CA THR A 93 0.23 23.41 15.51
C THR A 93 1.65 22.96 15.19
N ASN A 94 2.64 23.84 15.42
CA ASN A 94 4.05 23.47 15.31
C ASN A 94 4.43 22.34 16.28
N ALA A 95 3.81 22.33 17.48
CA ALA A 95 4.04 21.26 18.46
C ALA A 95 3.50 19.92 17.96
N ALA A 96 2.27 19.88 17.43
CA ALA A 96 1.67 18.66 16.87
C ALA A 96 2.50 18.11 15.71
N MET A 97 2.90 18.98 14.77
CA MET A 97 3.76 18.60 13.64
C MET A 97 5.10 18.02 14.12
N LYS A 98 5.79 18.71 15.04
CA LYS A 98 7.06 18.23 15.58
C LYS A 98 6.91 16.92 16.35
N GLY A 99 5.84 16.78 17.15
CA GLY A 99 5.56 15.55 17.90
C GLY A 99 5.41 14.35 16.98
N TYR A 100 4.61 14.49 15.92
CA TYR A 100 4.43 13.43 14.93
C TYR A 100 5.74 13.11 14.18
N ASP A 101 6.43 14.12 13.68
CA ASP A 101 7.68 13.95 12.94
C ASP A 101 8.76 13.26 13.82
N THR A 102 8.86 13.65 15.08
CA THR A 102 9.75 13.02 16.07
C THR A 102 9.36 11.56 16.33
N LEU A 103 8.06 11.27 16.52
CA LEU A 103 7.57 9.91 16.70
C LEU A 103 7.98 9.01 15.53
N LEU A 104 7.80 9.48 14.30
CA LEU A 104 8.19 8.73 13.11
C LEU A 104 9.69 8.51 13.04
N LYS A 105 10.50 9.56 13.21
CA LYS A 105 11.95 9.50 13.08
C LYS A 105 12.63 8.67 14.15
N GLU A 106 12.17 8.76 15.38
CA GLU A 106 12.86 8.13 16.51
C GLU A 106 12.33 6.74 16.83
N ARG A 107 11.06 6.47 16.51
CA ARG A 107 10.41 5.24 16.97
C ARG A 107 9.92 4.31 15.86
N LEU A 108 9.52 4.81 14.70
CA LEU A 108 9.06 3.96 13.62
C LEU A 108 10.24 3.42 12.81
N LYS A 109 10.33 2.10 12.67
CA LYS A 109 11.44 1.43 11.95
C LYS A 109 11.29 1.43 10.42
N PHE A 110 10.24 2.03 9.89
CA PHE A 110 9.91 1.99 8.48
C PHE A 110 9.66 3.41 7.94
N PRO A 111 9.95 3.71 6.67
CA PRO A 111 9.54 4.97 6.06
C PRO A 111 8.02 5.17 6.16
N ALA A 112 7.57 6.40 6.34
CA ALA A 112 6.15 6.75 6.33
C ALA A 112 5.83 7.69 5.16
N TYR A 113 4.73 7.40 4.47
CA TYR A 113 4.17 8.17 3.37
C TYR A 113 2.77 8.62 3.76
N ASP A 114 2.58 9.92 3.90
CA ASP A 114 1.37 10.50 4.45
C ASP A 114 0.65 11.37 3.41
N VAL A 115 -0.68 11.47 3.51
CA VAL A 115 -1.46 12.56 2.91
C VAL A 115 -2.11 13.36 4.03
N LEU A 116 -2.64 14.55 3.73
CA LEU A 116 -3.33 15.38 4.71
C LEU A 116 -4.83 15.12 4.68
N GLY A 117 -5.46 15.24 5.86
CA GLY A 117 -6.91 15.23 6.03
C GLY A 117 -7.45 16.62 6.36
N ASN A 118 -8.73 16.69 6.74
CA ASN A 118 -9.43 17.95 6.99
C ASN A 118 -9.00 18.65 8.28
N HIS A 119 -8.43 17.94 9.23
CA HIS A 119 -7.86 18.56 10.44
C HIS A 119 -6.50 19.20 10.15
N ASP A 120 -5.74 18.70 9.20
CA ASP A 120 -4.35 19.08 8.96
C ASP A 120 -4.17 20.44 8.28
N ASP A 121 -5.19 21.00 7.63
CA ASP A 121 -5.17 22.36 7.10
C ASP A 121 -5.75 23.41 8.07
N GLY A 122 -6.24 22.97 9.24
CA GLY A 122 -6.82 23.82 10.28
C GLY A 122 -8.31 24.08 10.10
N GLY A 123 -8.95 23.52 9.11
CA GLY A 123 -10.37 23.69 8.88
C GLY A 123 -10.77 25.16 8.76
N ARG A 124 -11.62 25.68 9.67
CA ARG A 124 -12.05 27.08 9.67
C ARG A 124 -10.94 28.09 10.01
N ALA A 125 -9.94 27.65 10.76
CA ALA A 125 -8.76 28.45 11.14
C ALA A 125 -7.53 27.94 10.36
N PHE A 126 -7.53 28.17 9.06
CA PHE A 126 -6.49 27.69 8.15
C PHE A 126 -5.07 27.89 8.71
N SER A 127 -4.25 26.85 8.63
CA SER A 127 -2.84 26.88 9.01
C SER A 127 -1.99 26.19 7.96
N PRO A 128 -0.89 26.80 7.50
CA PRO A 128 0.01 26.19 6.53
C PRO A 128 0.99 25.16 7.11
N THR A 129 0.98 24.95 8.43
CA THR A 129 2.01 24.15 9.14
C THR A 129 2.17 22.75 8.54
N MET A 130 1.11 21.95 8.49
CA MET A 130 1.16 20.59 7.94
C MET A 130 1.30 20.59 6.43
N ILE A 131 0.71 21.56 5.75
CA ILE A 131 0.87 21.78 4.31
C ILE A 131 2.35 21.94 3.93
N ASN A 132 3.07 22.81 4.64
CA ASN A 132 4.49 23.04 4.40
C ASN A 132 5.33 21.83 4.77
N TRP A 133 5.00 21.18 5.90
CA TRP A 133 5.68 19.97 6.32
C TRP A 133 5.57 18.86 5.26
N LEU A 134 4.37 18.58 4.73
CA LEU A 134 4.16 17.54 3.74
C LEU A 134 4.87 17.86 2.41
N LYS A 135 4.78 19.12 1.94
CA LYS A 135 5.50 19.57 0.74
C LYS A 135 7.01 19.37 0.86
N ASN A 136 7.58 19.72 2.03
CA ASN A 136 9.01 19.54 2.28
C ASN A 136 9.39 18.05 2.34
N LYS A 137 8.51 17.20 2.89
CA LYS A 137 8.76 15.77 3.07
C LYS A 137 8.65 14.98 1.76
N HIS A 138 7.68 15.31 0.91
CA HIS A 138 7.32 14.51 -0.27
C HIS A 138 7.38 15.28 -1.59
N GLY A 139 7.77 16.54 -1.59
CA GLY A 139 7.88 17.38 -2.79
C GLY A 139 6.54 17.93 -3.30
N GLY A 140 5.42 17.63 -2.63
CA GLY A 140 4.08 18.08 -3.01
C GLY A 140 3.03 17.65 -2.02
N LEU A 141 1.80 18.15 -2.20
CA LEU A 141 0.63 17.71 -1.42
C LEU A 141 0.03 16.43 -1.98
N SER A 142 0.05 16.31 -3.32
CA SER A 142 -0.14 15.04 -4.02
C SER A 142 1.19 14.63 -4.61
N TYR A 143 1.54 13.36 -4.53
CA TYR A 143 2.83 12.85 -4.97
C TYR A 143 2.75 11.36 -5.33
N THR A 144 3.80 10.88 -5.99
CA THR A 144 3.87 9.50 -6.49
C THR A 144 5.20 8.87 -6.12
N PHE A 145 5.19 7.60 -5.75
CA PHE A 145 6.40 6.80 -5.56
C PHE A 145 6.18 5.36 -6.03
N GLU A 146 7.25 4.64 -6.25
CA GLU A 146 7.22 3.22 -6.63
C GLU A 146 7.87 2.33 -5.57
N LYS A 147 7.25 1.17 -5.32
CA LYS A 147 7.82 0.14 -4.47
C LYS A 147 7.31 -1.24 -4.87
N GLY A 148 8.22 -2.22 -4.98
CA GLY A 148 7.86 -3.60 -5.29
C GLY A 148 7.07 -3.75 -6.59
N GLY A 149 7.36 -2.96 -7.62
CA GLY A 149 6.67 -3.00 -8.91
C GLY A 149 5.27 -2.36 -8.90
N VAL A 150 4.85 -1.76 -7.78
CA VAL A 150 3.57 -1.06 -7.62
C VAL A 150 3.81 0.45 -7.57
N THR A 151 2.98 1.21 -8.27
CA THR A 151 2.96 2.67 -8.17
C THR A 151 1.96 3.10 -7.09
N PHE A 152 2.39 3.98 -6.20
CA PHE A 152 1.57 4.58 -5.15
C PHE A 152 1.32 6.03 -5.48
N ILE A 153 0.06 6.47 -5.44
CA ILE A 153 -0.36 7.85 -5.72
C ILE A 153 -1.07 8.40 -4.48
N GLY A 154 -0.41 9.30 -3.76
CA GLY A 154 -1.01 10.07 -2.68
C GLY A 154 -1.78 11.25 -3.24
N LEU A 155 -3.04 11.37 -2.87
CA LEU A 155 -3.92 12.45 -3.31
C LEU A 155 -4.36 13.30 -2.11
N TRP A 156 -3.95 14.55 -2.11
CA TRP A 156 -4.53 15.55 -1.24
C TRP A 156 -5.74 16.21 -1.92
N SER A 157 -6.81 16.32 -1.16
CA SER A 157 -8.02 17.04 -1.59
C SER A 157 -8.33 18.10 -0.53
N LYS A 158 -8.49 19.35 -0.97
CA LYS A 158 -8.87 20.43 -0.07
C LYS A 158 -10.29 20.20 0.42
N PHE A 159 -10.50 20.33 1.73
CA PHE A 159 -11.81 20.19 2.36
C PHE A 159 -12.53 21.53 2.45
N ASP A 160 -13.86 21.51 2.29
CA ASP A 160 -14.71 22.63 2.67
C ASP A 160 -15.02 22.52 4.18
N PRO A 161 -14.51 23.44 5.02
CA PRO A 161 -14.72 23.36 6.47
C PRO A 161 -16.16 23.67 6.89
N LYS A 162 -17.01 24.13 5.96
CA LYS A 162 -18.45 24.35 6.17
C LYS A 162 -19.29 23.23 5.56
N GLY A 163 -18.66 22.33 4.82
CA GLY A 163 -19.31 21.21 4.15
C GLY A 163 -19.73 20.10 5.11
N LYS A 164 -20.40 19.10 4.55
CA LYS A 164 -20.71 17.85 5.26
C LYS A 164 -19.43 17.04 5.42
N PRO A 165 -19.37 16.07 6.36
CA PRO A 165 -18.22 15.15 6.48
C PRO A 165 -17.92 14.43 5.18
N ALA A 166 -18.94 13.90 4.48
CA ALA A 166 -18.75 13.32 3.15
C ALA A 166 -18.61 14.43 2.09
N GLN A 167 -17.49 14.41 1.35
CA GLN A 167 -17.16 15.43 0.36
C GLN A 167 -16.62 14.80 -0.94
N PRO A 168 -16.61 15.55 -2.05
CA PRO A 168 -15.95 15.12 -3.27
C PRO A 168 -14.43 15.25 -3.16
N LEU A 169 -13.70 14.41 -3.89
CA LEU A 169 -12.34 14.75 -4.29
C LEU A 169 -12.39 15.99 -5.18
N THR A 170 -11.46 16.93 -4.97
CA THR A 170 -11.41 18.16 -5.76
C THR A 170 -11.02 17.89 -7.22
N LYS A 171 -11.35 18.83 -8.11
CA LYS A 171 -10.95 18.74 -9.51
C LYS A 171 -9.43 18.68 -9.68
N GLU A 172 -8.68 19.39 -8.84
CA GLU A 172 -7.23 19.41 -8.84
C GLU A 172 -6.65 18.03 -8.47
N ALA A 173 -7.23 17.37 -7.44
CA ALA A 173 -6.83 16.00 -7.06
C ALA A 173 -7.09 15.01 -8.21
N LEU A 174 -8.26 15.08 -8.84
CA LEU A 174 -8.60 14.21 -9.96
C LEU A 174 -7.76 14.52 -11.20
N ALA A 175 -7.44 15.79 -11.47
CA ALA A 175 -6.56 16.18 -12.57
C ALA A 175 -5.13 15.64 -12.35
N TYR A 176 -4.59 15.77 -11.14
CA TYR A 176 -3.31 15.17 -10.77
C TYR A 176 -3.31 13.65 -10.99
N LEU A 177 -4.35 12.96 -10.48
CA LEU A 177 -4.49 11.52 -10.66
C LEU A 177 -4.46 11.14 -12.15
N LYS A 178 -5.26 11.81 -12.98
CA LYS A 178 -5.32 11.59 -14.42
C LYS A 178 -3.96 11.76 -15.08
N GLU A 179 -3.25 12.84 -14.75
CA GLU A 179 -1.91 13.12 -15.25
C GLU A 179 -0.92 12.01 -14.92
N GLN A 180 -0.93 11.50 -13.66
CA GLN A 180 -0.03 10.42 -13.28
C GLN A 180 -0.39 9.10 -13.97
N LEU A 181 -1.68 8.73 -14.03
CA LEU A 181 -2.12 7.48 -14.66
C LEU A 181 -1.81 7.42 -16.16
N VAL A 182 -1.86 8.54 -16.87
CA VAL A 182 -1.52 8.59 -18.31
C VAL A 182 -0.04 8.28 -18.57
N LYS A 183 0.84 8.59 -17.63
CA LYS A 183 2.29 8.30 -17.73
C LYS A 183 2.65 6.83 -17.49
N LEU A 184 1.72 6.04 -16.95
CA LEU A 184 1.98 4.66 -16.57
C LEU A 184 1.50 3.67 -17.66
N PRO A 185 2.17 2.53 -17.81
CA PRO A 185 1.62 1.39 -18.56
C PRO A 185 0.25 1.00 -17.97
N LYS A 186 -0.69 0.61 -18.85
CA LYS A 186 -2.08 0.31 -18.44
C LYS A 186 -2.21 -0.88 -17.49
N ASP A 187 -1.27 -1.79 -17.53
CA ASP A 187 -1.17 -2.99 -16.68
C ASP A 187 -0.39 -2.74 -15.39
N LYS A 188 0.26 -1.57 -15.25
CA LYS A 188 0.99 -1.19 -14.04
C LYS A 188 0.04 -1.18 -12.84
N PRO A 189 0.26 -1.99 -11.80
CA PRO A 189 -0.58 -1.96 -10.61
C PRO A 189 -0.40 -0.65 -9.86
N VAL A 190 -1.50 -0.02 -9.50
CA VAL A 190 -1.56 1.26 -8.81
C VAL A 190 -2.36 1.15 -7.52
N VAL A 191 -1.83 1.72 -6.44
CA VAL A 191 -2.53 1.97 -5.19
C VAL A 191 -2.70 3.48 -5.04
N ILE A 192 -3.94 3.93 -4.88
CA ILE A 192 -4.27 5.31 -4.55
C ILE A 192 -4.46 5.40 -3.04
N PHE A 193 -3.94 6.44 -2.40
CA PHE A 193 -4.25 6.72 -1.01
C PHE A 193 -4.61 8.20 -0.83
N THR A 194 -5.68 8.44 -0.10
CA THR A 194 -6.26 9.77 0.13
C THR A 194 -6.96 9.76 1.48
N HIS A 195 -7.39 10.92 2.00
CA HIS A 195 -8.11 10.92 3.27
C HIS A 195 -9.53 10.38 3.14
N LEU A 196 -10.28 10.81 2.11
CA LEU A 196 -11.65 10.34 1.88
C LEU A 196 -11.65 8.90 1.33
N CYS A 197 -12.31 7.99 2.05
CA CYS A 197 -12.54 6.63 1.57
C CYS A 197 -13.94 6.48 0.96
N HIS A 198 -14.33 5.25 0.64
CA HIS A 198 -15.56 4.89 -0.07
C HIS A 198 -16.81 5.62 0.45
N ASP A 199 -17.06 5.56 1.77
CA ASP A 199 -18.30 6.09 2.36
C ASP A 199 -18.28 7.63 2.51
N ALA A 200 -17.10 8.21 2.63
CA ALA A 200 -16.89 9.64 2.75
C ALA A 200 -16.74 10.38 1.41
N MET A 201 -16.46 9.64 0.32
CA MET A 201 -16.26 10.21 -1.01
C MET A 201 -17.58 10.30 -1.77
N THR A 202 -18.06 11.52 -2.06
CA THR A 202 -19.36 11.72 -2.73
C THR A 202 -19.28 11.57 -4.24
N ASN A 203 -18.13 11.79 -4.87
CA ASN A 203 -17.94 11.71 -6.33
C ASN A 203 -17.15 10.48 -6.78
N LYS A 204 -17.47 9.31 -6.21
CA LYS A 204 -16.82 8.04 -6.59
C LYS A 204 -16.85 7.75 -8.09
N ASP A 205 -17.94 8.12 -8.77
CA ASP A 205 -18.06 7.92 -10.21
C ASP A 205 -17.04 8.73 -11.00
N GLU A 206 -16.75 9.96 -10.58
CA GLU A 206 -15.72 10.79 -11.22
C GLU A 206 -14.32 10.18 -11.00
N LEU A 207 -14.06 9.65 -9.79
CA LEU A 207 -12.82 8.90 -9.53
C LEU A 207 -12.69 7.69 -10.46
N ILE A 208 -13.73 6.86 -10.58
CA ILE A 208 -13.73 5.68 -11.46
C ILE A 208 -13.55 6.09 -12.93
N ASN A 209 -14.22 7.14 -13.37
CA ASN A 209 -14.06 7.67 -14.73
C ASN A 209 -12.62 8.17 -14.97
N THR A 210 -12.00 8.79 -13.96
CA THR A 210 -10.60 9.23 -14.03
C THR A 210 -9.64 8.07 -14.09
N ILE A 211 -9.87 7.00 -13.33
CA ILE A 211 -9.10 5.75 -13.37
C ILE A 211 -9.19 5.09 -14.76
N GLY A 212 -10.36 5.09 -15.37
CA GLY A 212 -10.59 4.55 -16.71
C GLY A 212 -10.15 3.09 -16.82
N LYS A 213 -9.17 2.81 -17.71
CA LYS A 213 -8.61 1.46 -17.97
C LYS A 213 -7.31 1.17 -17.24
N SER A 214 -6.86 2.06 -16.34
CA SER A 214 -5.64 1.85 -15.56
C SER A 214 -5.85 0.76 -14.51
N ASN A 215 -4.80 0.00 -14.21
CA ASN A 215 -4.85 -1.11 -13.26
C ASN A 215 -4.77 -0.62 -11.80
N VAL A 216 -5.76 0.15 -11.34
CA VAL A 216 -5.87 0.54 -9.94
C VAL A 216 -6.43 -0.64 -9.15
N ILE A 217 -5.61 -1.21 -8.27
CA ILE A 217 -5.92 -2.42 -7.50
C ILE A 217 -6.52 -2.11 -6.13
N LEU A 218 -6.26 -0.89 -5.60
CA LEU A 218 -6.70 -0.49 -4.25
C LEU A 218 -6.80 1.03 -4.14
N VAL A 219 -7.83 1.50 -3.43
CA VAL A 219 -7.94 2.86 -2.90
C VAL A 219 -7.98 2.78 -1.37
N LEU A 220 -7.01 3.42 -0.70
CA LEU A 220 -6.93 3.53 0.75
C LEU A 220 -7.43 4.89 1.21
N GLY A 221 -8.10 4.93 2.36
CA GLY A 221 -8.53 6.17 2.98
C GLY A 221 -8.86 6.00 4.45
N GLY A 222 -9.33 7.07 5.10
CA GLY A 222 -9.67 7.15 6.52
C GLY A 222 -10.97 7.93 6.74
N HIS A 223 -10.89 8.97 7.60
CA HIS A 223 -11.93 9.95 7.88
C HIS A 223 -13.03 9.50 8.84
N TYR A 224 -13.57 8.29 8.69
CA TYR A 224 -14.64 7.78 9.56
C TYR A 224 -14.14 6.91 10.73
N HIS A 225 -12.83 6.83 10.93
CA HIS A 225 -12.16 6.25 12.10
C HIS A 225 -12.32 4.74 12.30
N TYR A 226 -13.04 4.02 11.48
CA TYR A 226 -13.23 2.56 11.58
C TYR A 226 -12.69 1.83 10.36
N SER A 227 -12.28 0.59 10.51
CA SER A 227 -11.86 -0.24 9.39
C SER A 227 -13.07 -0.75 8.60
N SER A 228 -13.03 -0.61 7.27
CA SER A 228 -14.01 -1.23 6.39
C SER A 228 -13.41 -1.53 5.02
N VAL A 229 -13.98 -2.51 4.32
CA VAL A 229 -13.67 -2.79 2.93
C VAL A 229 -14.92 -2.76 2.08
N ASN A 230 -14.79 -2.20 0.88
CA ASN A 230 -15.86 -2.06 -0.09
C ASN A 230 -15.31 -2.36 -1.48
N LYS A 231 -16.18 -2.76 -2.40
CA LYS A 231 -15.86 -2.86 -3.82
C LYS A 231 -16.86 -2.02 -4.61
N TYR A 232 -16.35 -1.07 -5.39
CA TYR A 232 -17.19 -0.18 -6.18
C TYR A 232 -16.72 -0.21 -7.64
N ARG A 233 -17.62 -0.61 -8.56
CA ARG A 233 -17.34 -0.76 -10.00
C ARG A 233 -16.01 -1.49 -10.29
N GLY A 234 -15.75 -2.56 -9.54
CA GLY A 234 -14.55 -3.39 -9.70
C GLY A 234 -13.32 -2.95 -8.92
N ILE A 235 -13.27 -1.72 -8.42
CA ILE A 235 -12.13 -1.20 -7.62
C ILE A 235 -12.33 -1.53 -6.14
N ASN A 236 -11.27 -2.02 -5.49
CA ASN A 236 -11.27 -2.28 -4.06
C ASN A 236 -11.00 -0.99 -3.28
N PHE A 237 -11.74 -0.77 -2.21
CA PHE A 237 -11.56 0.31 -1.25
C PHE A 237 -11.32 -0.28 0.14
N ALA A 238 -10.34 0.27 0.87
CA ALA A 238 -10.11 -0.09 2.27
C ALA A 238 -9.97 1.19 3.10
N GLN A 239 -10.87 1.36 4.05
CA GLN A 239 -10.82 2.41 5.04
C GLN A 239 -9.99 1.93 6.22
N LEU A 240 -9.04 2.75 6.64
CA LEU A 240 -8.09 2.45 7.70
C LEU A 240 -8.65 2.89 9.06
N PRO A 241 -8.37 2.13 10.13
CA PRO A 241 -8.80 2.48 11.47
C PRO A 241 -7.99 3.64 12.04
N SER A 242 -8.57 4.31 13.05
CA SER A 242 -7.99 5.47 13.73
C SER A 242 -7.63 5.17 15.18
N PRO A 243 -6.47 5.62 15.65
CA PRO A 243 -6.14 5.63 17.07
C PRO A 243 -7.10 6.46 17.93
N LYS A 244 -7.71 7.51 17.36
CA LYS A 244 -8.59 8.45 18.08
C LYS A 244 -9.83 7.80 18.67
N SER A 245 -10.42 6.85 17.98
CA SER A 245 -11.69 6.23 18.39
C SER A 245 -11.52 5.00 19.31
N ASN A 246 -10.44 4.94 20.05
CA ASN A 246 -10.06 3.83 20.92
C ASN A 246 -9.91 2.48 20.20
N PHE A 247 -9.81 2.48 18.89
CA PHE A 247 -9.38 1.32 18.15
C PHE A 247 -7.90 1.07 18.40
N THR A 248 -7.54 -0.17 18.56
CA THR A 248 -6.17 -0.63 18.75
C THR A 248 -5.69 -1.42 17.53
N GLU A 249 -6.10 -0.93 16.36
CA GLU A 249 -5.91 -1.59 15.09
C GLU A 249 -5.04 -0.76 14.14
N PHE A 250 -4.20 -1.44 13.37
CA PHE A 250 -3.64 -0.94 12.12
C PHE A 250 -3.80 -2.00 11.03
N THR A 251 -3.82 -1.60 9.78
CA THR A 251 -4.03 -2.55 8.68
C THR A 251 -2.71 -3.07 8.13
N VAL A 252 -2.60 -4.38 8.00
CA VAL A 252 -1.47 -5.05 7.33
C VAL A 252 -1.88 -5.39 5.91
N ILE A 253 -1.10 -4.91 4.92
CA ILE A 253 -1.41 -5.06 3.51
C ILE A 253 -0.31 -5.88 2.83
N ARG A 254 -0.72 -6.87 2.03
CA ARG A 254 0.19 -7.69 1.20
C ARG A 254 -0.29 -7.69 -0.24
N ILE A 255 0.61 -7.39 -1.16
CA ILE A 255 0.38 -7.45 -2.61
C ILE A 255 1.32 -8.50 -3.20
N THR A 256 0.78 -9.47 -3.91
CA THR A 256 1.50 -10.43 -4.74
C THR A 256 1.19 -10.17 -6.22
N HIS A 257 1.72 -10.99 -7.12
CA HIS A 257 1.42 -10.89 -8.55
C HIS A 257 -0.08 -11.11 -8.87
N ASP A 258 -0.81 -11.81 -8.02
CA ASP A 258 -2.20 -12.23 -8.27
C ASP A 258 -3.17 -11.96 -7.12
N ARG A 259 -2.68 -11.49 -5.96
CA ARG A 259 -3.51 -11.37 -4.76
C ARG A 259 -3.20 -10.10 -3.96
N LEU A 260 -4.26 -9.43 -3.57
CA LEU A 260 -4.25 -8.30 -2.64
C LEU A 260 -4.95 -8.71 -1.36
N ILE A 261 -4.26 -8.54 -0.24
CA ILE A 261 -4.77 -8.80 1.10
C ILE A 261 -4.63 -7.53 1.92
N ALA A 262 -5.69 -7.12 2.62
CA ALA A 262 -5.63 -6.07 3.63
C ALA A 262 -6.49 -6.48 4.83
N ILE A 263 -5.86 -6.65 5.98
CA ILE A 263 -6.51 -7.13 7.20
C ILE A 263 -6.05 -6.26 8.38
N PRO A 264 -6.99 -5.67 9.14
CA PRO A 264 -6.64 -4.99 10.38
C PRO A 264 -6.16 -5.99 11.44
N TYR A 265 -5.18 -5.55 12.22
CA TYR A 265 -4.63 -6.29 13.35
C TYR A 265 -4.83 -5.49 14.63
N ASP A 266 -5.60 -6.07 15.57
CA ASP A 266 -5.78 -5.53 16.91
C ASP A 266 -4.60 -5.97 17.78
N PHE A 267 -3.70 -5.03 18.07
CA PHE A 267 -2.45 -5.32 18.77
C PHE A 267 -2.64 -5.53 20.28
N THR A 268 -3.74 -5.05 20.86
CA THR A 268 -4.03 -5.29 22.28
C THR A 268 -4.59 -6.68 22.49
N LYS A 269 -5.47 -7.14 21.61
CA LYS A 269 -5.97 -8.51 21.60
C LYS A 269 -4.98 -9.50 20.97
N LYS A 270 -3.93 -9.00 20.33
CA LYS A 270 -2.97 -9.80 19.52
C LYS A 270 -3.68 -10.70 18.52
N ALA A 271 -4.70 -10.16 17.85
CA ALA A 271 -5.59 -10.90 16.98
C ALA A 271 -5.86 -10.17 15.68
N TRP A 272 -6.02 -10.93 14.61
CA TRP A 272 -6.50 -10.40 13.33
C TRP A 272 -8.00 -10.10 13.45
N VAL A 273 -8.39 -8.94 12.95
CA VAL A 273 -9.80 -8.57 12.86
C VAL A 273 -10.45 -9.44 11.79
N SER A 274 -11.65 -9.94 12.08
CA SER A 274 -12.43 -10.78 11.17
C SER A 274 -13.74 -10.11 10.78
N GLY A 275 -14.36 -10.60 9.73
CA GLY A 275 -15.64 -10.13 9.21
C GLY A 275 -15.56 -9.73 7.75
N GLU A 276 -16.62 -9.99 7.01
CA GLU A 276 -16.71 -9.79 5.56
C GLU A 276 -16.43 -8.35 5.12
N ARG A 277 -16.86 -7.36 5.92
CA ARG A 277 -16.65 -5.93 5.65
C ARG A 277 -15.37 -5.37 6.29
N LYS A 278 -14.50 -6.22 6.83
CA LYS A 278 -13.25 -5.83 7.50
C LYS A 278 -12.02 -6.40 6.79
N VAL A 279 -12.17 -7.49 6.07
CA VAL A 279 -11.07 -8.23 5.45
C VAL A 279 -11.18 -8.11 3.94
N LEU A 280 -10.13 -7.58 3.32
CA LEU A 280 -9.96 -7.62 1.88
C LEU A 280 -9.05 -8.79 1.52
N ASP A 281 -9.56 -9.66 0.67
CA ASP A 281 -8.83 -10.75 0.03
C ASP A 281 -9.32 -10.85 -1.41
N SER A 282 -8.57 -10.32 -2.35
CA SER A 282 -9.01 -10.13 -3.73
C SER A 282 -7.96 -10.60 -4.71
N LYS A 283 -8.38 -11.28 -5.78
CA LYS A 283 -7.55 -11.52 -6.96
C LYS A 283 -7.31 -10.20 -7.69
N ILE A 284 -6.09 -9.97 -8.11
CA ILE A 284 -5.65 -8.77 -8.83
C ILE A 284 -4.71 -9.13 -9.97
N LYS A 285 -4.44 -8.14 -10.84
CA LYS A 285 -3.25 -8.14 -11.69
C LYS A 285 -2.18 -7.32 -10.95
N GLY A 286 -1.37 -8.00 -10.16
CA GLY A 286 -0.30 -7.39 -9.38
C GLY A 286 0.98 -7.19 -10.19
N PRO A 287 2.09 -6.82 -9.52
CA PRO A 287 3.36 -6.58 -10.19
C PRO A 287 3.88 -7.85 -10.86
N LEU A 288 4.26 -7.71 -12.12
CA LEU A 288 4.94 -8.78 -12.84
C LEU A 288 6.35 -8.97 -12.26
N ALA A 289 6.87 -10.19 -12.34
CA ALA A 289 8.29 -10.44 -12.06
C ALA A 289 9.14 -9.57 -13.00
N SER A 290 10.18 -8.90 -12.48
CA SER A 290 11.17 -8.26 -13.34
C SER A 290 11.80 -9.32 -14.23
N ARG A 291 11.78 -9.08 -15.53
CA ARG A 291 12.48 -9.93 -16.52
C ARG A 291 13.98 -9.80 -16.36
#